data_698034fee459b5f01cc83822a41d4032
#
_entry.id   698034fee459b5f01cc83822a41d4032
#
_cell.length_a   1.000
_cell.length_b   1.000
_cell.length_c   1.000
_cell.angle_alpha   90.00
_cell.angle_beta   90.00
_cell.angle_gamma   90.00
#
_symmetry.space_group_name_H-M   'P 1'
#
loop_
_entity.id
_entity.type
_entity.pdbx_description
1 polymer ?
#
loop_
_entity_poly.entity_id
_entity_poly.type
_entity_poly.pdbx_seq_one_letter_code
_entity_poly.pdbx_strand_id
1 'polypeptide(L)'
;MSIETLYFDVYHEIEVHDWIIEQSGGMSGINSKGQLESSLTHIQNDLYYPEFTDKLTHLVFAIIQFHVFSDGNKRSSVALGAYFLDLNGYDITAKFVREMENIVVWIAEGKIDKNLLRSLIESLIYEDDYNEALKLRLFLAVSVD
;
A
#
# COMPACT_ATOMS: atom_id res chain seq x y z
N MET A 1 18.62 15.76 -12.13
CA MET A 1 17.42 16.47 -11.69
C MET A 1 16.46 15.51 -11.00
N SER A 2 16.14 15.75 -9.75
CA SER A 2 15.21 14.91 -9.01
C SER A 2 13.77 15.24 -9.42
N ILE A 3 12.97 14.20 -9.61
CA ILE A 3 11.54 14.37 -9.87
C ILE A 3 10.84 14.45 -8.51
N GLU A 4 10.08 15.51 -8.33
CA GLU A 4 9.33 15.72 -7.10
C GLU A 4 8.17 14.73 -7.02
N THR A 5 8.03 14.05 -5.86
CA THR A 5 6.91 13.15 -5.61
C THR A 5 5.63 13.96 -5.40
N LEU A 6 4.56 13.55 -6.06
CA LEU A 6 3.23 14.14 -5.89
C LEU A 6 2.45 13.33 -4.85
N TYR A 7 1.70 14.03 -4.01
CA TYR A 7 0.92 13.43 -2.93
C TYR A 7 -0.55 13.82 -3.06
N PHE A 8 -1.42 13.01 -2.49
CA PHE A 8 -2.83 13.36 -2.25
C PHE A 8 -3.05 13.60 -0.76
N ASP A 9 -4.16 14.21 -0.40
CA ASP A 9 -4.46 14.55 0.99
C ASP A 9 -5.39 13.52 1.65
N VAL A 10 -5.63 13.72 2.94
CA VAL A 10 -6.47 12.83 3.75
C VAL A 10 -7.92 12.79 3.24
N TYR A 11 -8.40 13.88 2.68
CA TYR A 11 -9.78 13.95 2.15
C TYR A 11 -9.94 13.04 0.94
N HIS A 12 -8.92 12.95 0.10
CA HIS A 12 -8.92 12.03 -1.03
C HIS A 12 -8.95 10.56 -0.55
N GLU A 13 -8.16 10.23 0.47
CA GLU A 13 -8.20 8.89 1.05
C GLU A 13 -9.59 8.52 1.54
N ILE A 14 -10.24 9.45 2.24
CA ILE A 14 -11.60 9.23 2.77
C ILE A 14 -12.59 9.06 1.62
N GLU A 15 -12.51 9.87 0.59
CA GLU A 15 -13.38 9.76 -0.59
C GLU A 15 -13.24 8.40 -1.28
N VAL A 16 -12.01 7.93 -1.47
CA VAL A 16 -11.75 6.63 -2.09
C VAL A 16 -12.33 5.51 -1.24
N HIS A 17 -12.10 5.56 0.06
CA HIS A 17 -12.65 4.56 0.99
C HIS A 17 -14.19 4.54 0.94
N ASP A 18 -14.83 5.70 1.02
CA ASP A 18 -16.28 5.81 1.01
C ASP A 18 -16.86 5.27 -0.30
N TRP A 19 -16.20 5.57 -1.41
CA TRP A 19 -16.59 5.05 -2.72
C TRP A 19 -16.50 3.52 -2.78
N ILE A 20 -15.42 2.93 -2.22
CA ILE A 20 -15.24 1.48 -2.17
C ILE A 20 -16.35 0.82 -1.35
N ILE A 21 -16.68 1.37 -0.19
CA ILE A 21 -17.75 0.84 0.66
C ILE A 21 -19.10 0.93 -0.05
N GLU A 22 -19.37 2.03 -0.73
CA GLU A 22 -20.60 2.22 -1.49
C GLU A 22 -20.73 1.20 -2.63
N GLN A 23 -19.65 0.93 -3.36
CA GLN A 23 -19.66 0.04 -4.52
C GLN A 23 -19.60 -1.44 -4.16
N SER A 24 -18.85 -1.80 -3.14
CA SER A 24 -18.58 -3.21 -2.84
C SER A 24 -19.10 -3.69 -1.49
N GLY A 25 -19.73 -2.80 -0.73
CA GLY A 25 -20.30 -3.13 0.58
C GLY A 25 -19.30 -3.06 1.71
N GLY A 26 -19.80 -3.16 2.92
CA GLY A 26 -19.02 -3.07 4.15
C GLY A 26 -19.48 -1.93 5.02
N MET A 27 -18.78 -1.71 6.12
CA MET A 27 -19.12 -0.68 7.11
C MET A 27 -18.32 0.60 6.82
N SER A 28 -19.02 1.74 6.80
CA SER A 28 -18.37 3.04 6.73
C SER A 28 -17.79 3.40 8.10
N GLY A 29 -16.86 4.35 8.09
CA GLY A 29 -16.29 4.92 9.31
C GLY A 29 -14.78 4.89 9.34
N ILE A 30 -14.22 5.79 10.12
CA ILE A 30 -12.79 5.96 10.31
C ILE A 30 -12.49 5.64 11.77
N ASN A 31 -11.62 4.63 12.02
CA ASN A 31 -11.19 4.29 13.38
C ASN A 31 -10.19 5.29 13.92
N SER A 32 -9.28 5.77 13.06
CA SER A 32 -8.23 6.68 13.49
C SER A 32 -7.86 7.67 12.40
N LYS A 33 -8.46 8.86 12.46
CA LYS A 33 -8.12 9.97 11.57
C LYS A 33 -6.67 10.41 11.79
N GLY A 34 -6.19 10.36 13.04
CA GLY A 34 -4.82 10.69 13.38
C GLY A 34 -3.80 9.80 12.68
N GLN A 35 -4.05 8.48 12.63
CA GLN A 35 -3.17 7.54 11.92
C GLN A 35 -3.21 7.78 10.42
N LEU A 36 -4.38 8.12 9.89
CA LEU A 36 -4.55 8.40 8.48
C LEU A 36 -3.73 9.63 8.06
N GLU A 37 -3.88 10.74 8.80
CA GLU A 37 -3.13 11.96 8.57
C GLU A 37 -1.63 11.75 8.76
N SER A 38 -1.26 11.01 9.80
CA SER A 38 0.13 10.70 10.13
C SER A 38 0.84 9.95 9.02
N SER A 39 0.21 8.93 8.44
CA SER A 39 0.82 8.14 7.37
C SER A 39 1.12 8.99 6.14
N LEU A 40 0.21 9.92 5.79
CA LEU A 40 0.41 10.84 4.67
C LEU A 40 1.51 11.87 4.96
N THR A 41 1.60 12.34 6.19
CA THR A 41 2.64 13.30 6.61
C THR A 41 4.01 12.62 6.62
N HIS A 42 4.08 11.41 7.16
CA HIS A 42 5.33 10.66 7.27
C HIS A 42 5.99 10.40 5.92
N ILE A 43 5.23 10.00 4.90
CA ILE A 43 5.80 9.69 3.59
C ILE A 43 6.35 10.91 2.86
N GLN A 44 6.00 12.12 3.30
CA GLN A 44 6.55 13.35 2.74
C GLN A 44 7.94 13.67 3.29
N ASN A 45 8.37 12.97 4.33
CA ASN A 45 9.70 13.15 4.91
C ASN A 45 10.73 12.32 4.15
N ASP A 46 11.48 12.98 3.27
CA ASP A 46 12.48 12.33 2.40
C ASP A 46 13.68 11.77 3.16
N LEU A 47 13.86 12.19 4.41
CA LEU A 47 14.94 11.67 5.25
C LEU A 47 14.67 10.24 5.71
N TYR A 48 13.42 9.95 6.09
CA TYR A 48 13.00 8.62 6.54
C TYR A 48 12.41 7.76 5.42
N TYR A 49 11.86 8.40 4.39
CA TYR A 49 11.25 7.73 3.23
C TYR A 49 11.87 8.32 1.96
N PRO A 50 13.16 8.04 1.70
CA PRO A 50 13.89 8.71 0.60
C PRO A 50 13.45 8.28 -0.79
N GLU A 51 12.99 7.04 -0.93
CA GLU A 51 12.63 6.48 -2.22
C GLU A 51 11.12 6.37 -2.38
N PHE A 52 10.63 6.42 -3.63
CA PHE A 52 9.21 6.24 -3.90
C PHE A 52 8.71 4.90 -3.34
N THR A 53 9.52 3.85 -3.47
CA THR A 53 9.21 2.51 -2.92
C THR A 53 8.95 2.58 -1.41
N ASP A 54 9.76 3.33 -0.66
CA ASP A 54 9.57 3.50 0.77
C ASP A 54 8.22 4.17 1.09
N LYS A 55 7.88 5.18 0.32
CA LYS A 55 6.65 5.94 0.50
C LYS A 55 5.41 5.09 0.21
N LEU A 56 5.42 4.39 -0.91
CA LEU A 56 4.32 3.51 -1.31
C LEU A 56 4.15 2.36 -0.31
N THR A 57 5.25 1.76 0.13
CA THR A 57 5.23 0.68 1.12
C THR A 57 4.58 1.14 2.41
N HIS A 58 4.99 2.29 2.93
CA HIS A 58 4.42 2.82 4.17
C HIS A 58 2.92 3.11 4.03
N LEU A 59 2.52 3.73 2.93
CA LEU A 59 1.12 4.06 2.67
C LEU A 59 0.24 2.81 2.72
N VAL A 60 0.61 1.77 1.97
CA VAL A 60 -0.15 0.51 1.92
C VAL A 60 -0.15 -0.19 3.28
N PHE A 61 1.03 -0.34 3.89
CA PHE A 61 1.19 -1.06 5.14
C PHE A 61 0.44 -0.41 6.29
N ALA A 62 0.52 0.91 6.41
CA ALA A 62 -0.10 1.65 7.51
C ALA A 62 -1.63 1.53 7.52
N ILE A 63 -2.26 1.60 6.35
CA ILE A 63 -3.72 1.49 6.25
C ILE A 63 -4.19 0.15 6.81
N ILE A 64 -3.50 -0.93 6.50
CA ILE A 64 -3.85 -2.27 6.94
C ILE A 64 -3.45 -2.48 8.40
N GLN A 65 -2.20 -2.18 8.75
CA GLN A 65 -1.63 -2.46 10.07
C GLN A 65 -2.36 -1.72 11.18
N PHE A 66 -2.75 -0.47 10.95
CA PHE A 66 -3.39 0.36 11.96
C PHE A 66 -4.91 0.34 11.91
N HIS A 67 -5.51 -0.46 11.03
CA HIS A 67 -6.96 -0.53 10.85
C HIS A 67 -7.58 0.88 10.81
N VAL A 68 -7.07 1.69 9.91
CA VAL A 68 -7.41 3.12 9.83
C VAL A 68 -8.90 3.33 9.61
N PHE A 69 -9.53 2.49 8.79
CA PHE A 69 -10.97 2.50 8.55
C PHE A 69 -11.63 1.35 9.33
N SER A 70 -12.93 1.47 9.58
CA SER A 70 -13.70 0.41 10.25
C SER A 70 -13.75 -0.87 9.42
N ASP A 71 -13.78 -0.73 8.10
CA ASP A 71 -13.84 -1.83 7.14
C ASP A 71 -13.21 -1.38 5.82
N GLY A 72 -12.87 -2.32 4.95
CA GLY A 72 -12.35 -2.02 3.62
C GLY A 72 -10.88 -1.56 3.59
N ASN A 73 -10.09 -1.85 4.62
CA ASN A 73 -8.69 -1.44 4.68
C ASN A 73 -7.85 -2.07 3.58
N LYS A 74 -8.02 -3.37 3.31
CA LYS A 74 -7.29 -4.05 2.24
C LYS A 74 -7.61 -3.45 0.88
N ARG A 75 -8.91 -3.27 0.58
CA ARG A 75 -9.36 -2.68 -0.70
C ARG A 75 -8.85 -1.25 -0.86
N SER A 76 -8.96 -0.45 0.20
CA SER A 76 -8.50 0.95 0.18
C SER A 76 -7.00 1.06 0.00
N SER A 77 -6.22 0.19 0.63
CA SER A 77 -4.76 0.22 0.49
C SER A 77 -4.32 -0.08 -0.94
N VAL A 78 -4.98 -1.02 -1.62
CA VAL A 78 -4.69 -1.32 -3.03
C VAL A 78 -5.09 -0.15 -3.93
N ALA A 79 -6.29 0.39 -3.74
CA ALA A 79 -6.78 1.51 -4.57
C ALA A 79 -5.94 2.76 -4.40
N LEU A 80 -5.58 3.10 -3.17
CA LEU A 80 -4.75 4.28 -2.88
C LEU A 80 -3.32 4.09 -3.35
N GLY A 81 -2.77 2.90 -3.20
CA GLY A 81 -1.44 2.56 -3.72
C GLY A 81 -1.40 2.67 -5.23
N ALA A 82 -2.41 2.14 -5.93
CA ALA A 82 -2.52 2.23 -7.38
C ALA A 82 -2.64 3.69 -7.83
N TYR A 83 -3.45 4.48 -7.14
CA TYR A 83 -3.59 5.89 -7.43
C TYR A 83 -2.27 6.65 -7.24
N PHE A 84 -1.54 6.35 -6.19
CA PHE A 84 -0.24 6.96 -5.89
C PHE A 84 0.79 6.66 -6.98
N LEU A 85 0.81 5.42 -7.47
CA LEU A 85 1.65 5.02 -8.61
C LEU A 85 1.28 5.83 -9.87
N ASP A 86 0.00 5.87 -10.20
CA ASP A 86 -0.49 6.56 -11.38
C ASP A 86 -0.20 8.07 -11.31
N LEU A 87 -0.46 8.68 -10.17
CA LEU A 87 -0.20 10.09 -9.92
C LEU A 87 1.27 10.46 -10.18
N ASN A 88 2.18 9.53 -9.89
CA ASN A 88 3.62 9.75 -10.03
C ASN A 88 4.20 9.19 -11.34
N GLY A 89 3.34 8.84 -12.29
CA GLY A 89 3.78 8.48 -13.64
C GLY A 89 4.25 7.04 -13.83
N TYR A 90 3.97 6.15 -12.88
CA TYR A 90 4.32 4.73 -12.99
C TYR A 90 3.21 3.98 -13.72
N ASP A 91 3.53 3.36 -14.84
CA ASP A 91 2.58 2.65 -15.69
C ASP A 91 2.55 1.15 -15.37
N ILE A 92 2.30 0.83 -14.09
CA ILE A 92 2.22 -0.57 -13.63
C ILE A 92 0.97 -0.81 -12.78
N THR A 93 -0.02 0.07 -12.88
CA THR A 93 -1.21 0.03 -12.02
C THR A 93 -1.94 -1.31 -12.09
N ALA A 94 -2.17 -1.85 -13.29
CA ALA A 94 -2.86 -3.13 -13.46
C ALA A 94 -2.08 -4.29 -12.84
N LYS A 95 -0.77 -4.32 -13.05
CA LYS A 95 0.12 -5.33 -12.44
C LYS A 95 0.11 -5.23 -10.92
N PHE A 96 0.20 -4.01 -10.40
CA PHE A 96 0.17 -3.73 -8.96
C PHE A 96 -1.13 -4.24 -8.33
N VAL A 97 -2.28 -3.87 -8.90
CA VAL A 97 -3.59 -4.30 -8.39
C VAL A 97 -3.70 -5.82 -8.36
N ARG A 98 -3.30 -6.48 -9.44
CA ARG A 98 -3.35 -7.94 -9.55
C ARG A 98 -2.49 -8.62 -8.48
N GLU A 99 -1.25 -8.16 -8.31
CA GLU A 99 -0.33 -8.78 -7.36
C GLU A 99 -0.70 -8.47 -5.90
N MET A 100 -1.20 -7.28 -5.64
CA MET A 100 -1.55 -6.86 -4.29
C MET A 100 -2.79 -7.56 -3.74
N GLU A 101 -3.62 -8.14 -4.59
CA GLU A 101 -4.84 -8.83 -4.17
C GLU A 101 -4.58 -9.88 -3.07
N ASN A 102 -3.55 -10.69 -3.23
CA ASN A 102 -3.15 -11.68 -2.23
C ASN A 102 -2.23 -11.08 -1.16
N ILE A 103 -1.35 -10.18 -1.55
CA ILE A 103 -0.35 -9.58 -0.64
C ILE A 103 -1.03 -8.86 0.53
N VAL A 104 -2.09 -8.09 0.26
CA VAL A 104 -2.79 -7.36 1.34
C VAL A 104 -3.48 -8.29 2.34
N VAL A 105 -3.95 -9.45 1.88
CA VAL A 105 -4.50 -10.48 2.76
C VAL A 105 -3.41 -11.02 3.67
N TRP A 106 -2.25 -11.32 3.13
CA TRP A 106 -1.10 -11.82 3.89
C TRP A 106 -0.54 -10.79 4.87
N ILE A 107 -0.59 -9.50 4.52
CA ILE A 107 -0.24 -8.42 5.45
C ILE A 107 -1.22 -8.43 6.63
N ALA A 108 -2.51 -8.48 6.34
CA ALA A 108 -3.55 -8.47 7.38
C ALA A 108 -3.45 -9.68 8.30
N GLU A 109 -3.00 -10.83 7.78
CA GLU A 109 -2.79 -12.05 8.56
C GLU A 109 -1.46 -12.05 9.33
N GLY A 110 -0.63 -11.01 9.17
CA GLY A 110 0.67 -10.92 9.82
C GLY A 110 1.77 -11.77 9.20
N LYS A 111 1.53 -12.32 8.01
CA LYS A 111 2.49 -13.18 7.31
C LYS A 111 3.56 -12.40 6.56
N ILE A 112 3.22 -11.21 6.09
CA ILE A 112 4.15 -10.31 5.38
C ILE A 112 4.39 -9.09 6.26
N ASP A 113 5.64 -8.88 6.65
CA ASP A 113 6.03 -7.68 7.38
C ASP A 113 6.33 -6.53 6.41
N LYS A 114 6.56 -5.35 6.95
CA LYS A 114 6.82 -4.15 6.14
C LYS A 114 8.06 -4.29 5.28
N ASN A 115 9.10 -4.96 5.78
CA ASN A 115 10.35 -5.15 5.06
C ASN A 115 10.17 -6.05 3.83
N LEU A 116 9.45 -7.16 3.99
CA LEU A 116 9.13 -8.04 2.86
C LEU A 116 8.23 -7.33 1.86
N LEU A 117 7.24 -6.58 2.34
CA LEU A 117 6.37 -5.78 1.47
C LEU A 117 7.19 -4.80 0.63
N ARG A 118 8.17 -4.13 1.23
CA ARG A 118 9.04 -3.20 0.50
C ARG A 118 9.78 -3.90 -0.63
N SER A 119 10.32 -5.08 -0.36
CA SER A 119 11.03 -5.87 -1.38
C SER A 119 10.12 -6.29 -2.52
N LEU A 120 8.88 -6.68 -2.21
CA LEU A 120 7.89 -7.06 -3.22
C LEU A 120 7.50 -5.85 -4.09
N ILE A 121 7.24 -4.71 -3.48
CA ILE A 121 6.88 -3.48 -4.21
C ILE A 121 8.04 -3.00 -5.08
N GLU A 122 9.26 -3.03 -4.56
CA GLU A 122 10.46 -2.68 -5.32
C GLU A 122 10.56 -3.51 -6.60
N SER A 123 10.36 -4.81 -6.47
CA SER A 123 10.39 -5.72 -7.61
C SER A 123 9.25 -5.45 -8.59
N LEU A 124 8.05 -5.16 -8.09
CA LEU A 124 6.90 -4.82 -8.94
C LEU A 124 7.17 -3.58 -9.79
N ILE A 125 7.86 -2.60 -9.22
CA ILE A 125 8.13 -1.33 -9.93
C ILE A 125 9.27 -1.48 -10.94
N TYR A 126 10.35 -2.16 -10.57
CA TYR A 126 11.61 -2.11 -11.32
C TYR A 126 11.99 -3.40 -12.04
N GLU A 127 11.29 -4.50 -11.80
CA GLU A 127 11.61 -5.80 -12.39
C GLU A 127 10.39 -6.42 -13.06
N ASP A 128 10.62 -7.31 -14.03
CA ASP A 128 9.51 -8.00 -14.71
C ASP A 128 8.86 -9.06 -13.83
N ASP A 129 9.66 -9.70 -12.96
CA ASP A 129 9.17 -10.74 -12.06
C ASP A 129 10.07 -10.76 -10.82
N TYR A 130 9.58 -11.36 -9.74
CA TYR A 130 10.36 -11.55 -8.52
C TYR A 130 11.55 -12.46 -8.80
N ASN A 131 12.73 -12.12 -8.28
CA ASN A 131 13.88 -13.00 -8.38
C ASN A 131 13.68 -14.22 -7.47
N GLU A 132 14.54 -15.24 -7.66
CA GLU A 132 14.37 -16.51 -6.95
C GLU A 132 14.49 -16.37 -5.43
N ALA A 133 15.37 -15.50 -4.93
CA ALA A 133 15.51 -15.24 -3.51
C ALA A 133 14.24 -14.64 -2.91
N LEU A 134 13.63 -13.70 -3.63
CA LEU A 134 12.39 -13.06 -3.19
C LEU A 134 11.21 -14.02 -3.23
N LYS A 135 11.12 -14.85 -4.28
CA LYS A 135 10.10 -15.90 -4.36
C LYS A 135 10.19 -16.84 -3.18
N LEU A 136 11.40 -17.24 -2.80
CA LEU A 136 11.61 -18.13 -1.65
C LEU A 136 11.20 -17.44 -0.35
N ARG A 137 11.57 -16.18 -0.15
CA ARG A 137 11.16 -15.42 1.06
C ARG A 137 9.64 -15.35 1.16
N LEU A 138 8.96 -15.05 0.06
CA LEU A 138 7.51 -14.98 0.03
C LEU A 138 6.88 -16.34 0.34
N PHE A 139 7.37 -17.37 -0.32
CA PHE A 139 6.88 -18.74 -0.10
C PHE A 139 7.00 -19.14 1.37
N LEU A 140 8.15 -18.90 1.99
CA LEU A 140 8.37 -19.25 3.40
C LEU A 140 7.48 -18.43 4.34
N ALA A 141 7.29 -17.15 4.04
CA ALA A 141 6.46 -16.26 4.86
C ALA A 141 4.99 -16.70 4.87
N VAL A 142 4.44 -17.05 3.70
CA VAL A 142 3.02 -17.39 3.58
C VAL A 142 2.70 -18.86 3.87
N SER A 143 3.71 -19.72 3.92
CA SER A 143 3.55 -21.15 4.21
C SER A 143 3.45 -21.46 5.69
N VAL A 144 3.71 -20.50 6.57
CA VAL A 144 3.68 -20.68 8.02
C VAL A 144 2.26 -20.39 8.51
N ASP A 145 1.71 -21.32 9.27
CA ASP A 145 0.39 -21.17 9.89
C ASP A 145 0.45 -20.31 11.15
#